data_886fefa22e41efa5241648e2a4f2777b
#
_entry.id   886fefa22e41efa5241648e2a4f2777b
#
_cell.length_a   1.000
_cell.length_b   1.000
_cell.length_c   1.000
_cell.angle_alpha   90.00
_cell.angle_beta   90.00
_cell.angle_gamma   90.00
#
_symmetry.space_group_name_H-M   'P 1'
#
loop_
_entity.id
_entity.type
_entity.pdbx_description
1 polymer ?
#
loop_
_entity_poly.entity_id
_entity_poly.type
_entity_poly.pdbx_seq_one_letter_code
_entity_poly.pdbx_strand_id
1 'polypeptide(L)'
;MTDLHWTRAVHHDGSGLYLSNPAPRLGDVIKAYLRTPKHAPIERIFLRTTPDGENHLEEMKHHSTHPNYELWVVDFPVTMPRNPYRFLIVSPTEGFYYYNALGISQVNSPEWYDFKLLADFSAPSWLPNT
;
A
#
# COMPACT_ATOMS: atom_id res chain seq x y z
N MET A 1 -30.57 6.29 -9.58
CA MET A 1 -29.12 6.32 -9.73
C MET A 1 -28.47 5.71 -8.50
N THR A 2 -27.52 4.88 -8.71
CA THR A 2 -26.84 4.22 -7.61
C THR A 2 -25.58 5.01 -7.29
N ASP A 3 -25.49 5.49 -6.06
CA ASP A 3 -24.27 6.12 -5.62
C ASP A 3 -23.18 5.06 -5.48
N LEU A 4 -22.03 5.35 -6.04
CA LEU A 4 -20.89 4.47 -5.87
C LEU A 4 -20.39 4.60 -4.43
N HIS A 5 -20.21 3.45 -3.81
CA HIS A 5 -19.60 3.45 -2.48
C HIS A 5 -18.20 4.04 -2.57
N TRP A 6 -17.79 4.79 -1.55
CA TRP A 6 -16.49 5.49 -1.57
C TRP A 6 -15.31 4.53 -1.77
N THR A 7 -15.45 3.26 -1.36
CA THR A 7 -14.39 2.27 -1.53
C THR A 7 -14.02 2.04 -2.98
N ARG A 8 -14.91 2.30 -3.92
CA ARG A 8 -14.64 2.11 -5.34
C ARG A 8 -13.64 3.13 -5.89
N ALA A 9 -13.44 4.23 -5.18
CA ALA A 9 -12.49 5.26 -5.60
C ALA A 9 -11.16 5.17 -4.84
N VAL A 10 -11.01 4.20 -3.96
CA VAL A 10 -9.72 3.92 -3.32
C VAL A 10 -8.83 3.23 -4.33
N HIS A 11 -7.59 3.70 -4.47
CA HIS A 11 -6.70 3.16 -5.49
C HIS A 11 -5.24 3.12 -5.08
N HIS A 12 -4.62 2.02 -5.42
CA HIS A 12 -3.18 1.78 -5.39
C HIS A 12 -2.89 0.66 -6.38
N ASP A 13 -1.82 0.77 -7.15
CA ASP A 13 -1.54 -0.25 -8.16
C ASP A 13 -0.06 -0.65 -8.26
N GLY A 14 0.77 -0.20 -7.35
CA GLY A 14 2.19 -0.58 -7.36
C GLY A 14 3.02 0.09 -8.45
N SER A 15 2.43 1.01 -9.21
CA SER A 15 3.16 1.76 -10.24
C SER A 15 3.97 2.90 -9.63
N GLY A 16 4.75 3.57 -10.47
CA GLY A 16 5.49 4.77 -10.04
C GLY A 16 4.62 5.94 -9.64
N LEU A 17 3.31 5.86 -9.86
CA LEU A 17 2.37 6.87 -9.37
C LEU A 17 2.07 6.67 -7.88
N TYR A 18 2.19 5.45 -7.39
CA TYR A 18 1.81 5.10 -6.02
C TYR A 18 2.96 4.50 -5.21
N LEU A 19 4.11 4.26 -5.83
CA LEU A 19 5.35 3.89 -5.16
C LEU A 19 6.44 4.82 -5.63
N SER A 20 7.18 5.40 -4.70
CA SER A 20 8.25 6.34 -5.07
C SER A 20 9.35 5.66 -5.88
N ASN A 21 9.50 4.34 -5.71
CA ASN A 21 10.41 3.53 -6.50
C ASN A 21 9.78 2.14 -6.68
N PRO A 22 9.21 1.82 -7.85
CA PRO A 22 8.59 0.51 -8.05
C PRO A 22 9.57 -0.63 -8.29
N ALA A 23 10.85 -0.33 -8.39
CA ALA A 23 11.91 -1.33 -8.56
C ALA A 23 13.05 -1.08 -7.58
N PRO A 24 12.78 -1.17 -6.26
CA PRO A 24 13.78 -0.85 -5.25
C PRO A 24 14.80 -1.96 -5.08
N ARG A 25 15.87 -1.64 -4.39
CA ARG A 25 16.86 -2.63 -3.93
C ARG A 25 16.59 -3.01 -2.50
N LEU A 26 17.11 -4.16 -2.10
CA LEU A 26 17.06 -4.55 -0.69
C LEU A 26 17.72 -3.48 0.18
N GLY A 27 17.06 -3.13 1.26
CA GLY A 27 17.52 -2.11 2.19
C GLY A 27 17.01 -0.71 1.91
N ASP A 28 16.40 -0.49 0.75
CA ASP A 28 15.81 0.81 0.46
C ASP A 28 14.59 1.04 1.32
N VAL A 29 14.33 2.32 1.62
CA VAL A 29 13.06 2.76 2.18
C VAL A 29 12.38 3.61 1.13
N ILE A 30 11.27 3.13 0.63
CA ILE A 30 10.50 3.85 -0.37
C ILE A 30 9.22 4.40 0.26
N LYS A 31 8.48 5.20 -0.49
CA LYS A 31 7.19 5.70 -0.04
C LYS A 31 6.08 5.04 -0.82
N ALA A 32 5.05 4.60 -0.09
CA ALA A 32 3.84 4.07 -0.69
C ALA A 32 2.72 5.06 -0.50
N TYR A 33 1.90 5.21 -1.53
CA TYR A 33 0.79 6.16 -1.55
C TYR A 33 -0.51 5.43 -1.75
N LEU A 34 -1.54 5.91 -1.10
CA LEU A 34 -2.91 5.44 -1.30
C LEU A 34 -3.80 6.62 -1.64
N ARG A 35 -4.59 6.47 -2.68
CA ARG A 35 -5.55 7.48 -3.09
C ARG A 35 -6.93 7.13 -2.54
N THR A 36 -7.57 8.11 -1.93
CA THR A 36 -8.94 7.96 -1.44
C THR A 36 -9.81 9.08 -1.97
N PRO A 37 -11.12 8.86 -2.09
CA PRO A 37 -12.01 9.95 -2.48
C PRO A 37 -12.14 10.95 -1.33
N LYS A 38 -12.55 12.17 -1.68
CA LYS A 38 -12.86 13.18 -0.68
C LYS A 38 -14.09 12.78 0.11
N HIS A 39 -14.14 13.21 1.36
CA HIS A 39 -15.29 13.01 2.24
C HIS A 39 -15.59 11.54 2.54
N ALA A 40 -14.64 10.65 2.28
CA ALA A 40 -14.78 9.26 2.68
C ALA A 40 -14.74 9.15 4.21
N PRO A 41 -15.55 8.27 4.80
CA PRO A 41 -15.56 8.10 6.26
C PRO A 41 -14.35 7.27 6.71
N ILE A 42 -13.16 7.84 6.65
CA ILE A 42 -11.90 7.20 6.97
C ILE A 42 -11.32 7.86 8.21
N GLU A 43 -11.02 7.06 9.21
CA GLU A 43 -10.38 7.51 10.43
C GLU A 43 -8.87 7.31 10.37
N ARG A 44 -8.43 6.11 9.97
CA ARG A 44 -7.02 5.75 9.88
C ARG A 44 -6.80 4.81 8.72
N ILE A 45 -5.58 4.83 8.20
CA ILE A 45 -5.13 3.88 7.18
C ILE A 45 -3.76 3.35 7.59
N PHE A 46 -3.58 2.05 7.47
CA PHE A 46 -2.31 1.40 7.76
C PHE A 46 -1.82 0.64 6.55
N LEU A 47 -0.51 0.63 6.37
CA LEU A 47 0.14 -0.31 5.46
C LEU A 47 0.52 -1.55 6.28
N ARG A 48 0.00 -2.71 5.90
CA ARG A 48 0.38 -3.96 6.52
C ARG A 48 1.45 -4.63 5.67
N THR A 49 2.59 -4.87 6.29
CA THR A 49 3.69 -5.62 5.70
C THR A 49 3.99 -6.83 6.57
N THR A 50 4.82 -7.72 6.07
CA THR A 50 5.19 -8.92 6.83
C THR A 50 6.71 -9.10 6.82
N PRO A 51 7.46 -8.12 7.37
CA PRO A 51 8.90 -8.30 7.50
C PRO A 51 9.16 -9.49 8.41
N ASP A 52 10.07 -10.35 8.00
CA ASP A 52 10.43 -11.55 8.78
C ASP A 52 9.24 -12.45 9.08
N GLY A 53 8.19 -12.39 8.26
CA GLY A 53 7.03 -13.26 8.40
C GLY A 53 6.00 -12.81 9.42
N GLU A 54 6.25 -11.71 10.12
CA GLU A 54 5.31 -11.19 11.13
C GLU A 54 4.56 -9.98 10.60
N ASN A 55 3.29 -9.87 10.97
CA ASN A 55 2.49 -8.71 10.61
C ASN A 55 3.03 -7.45 11.23
N HIS A 56 3.19 -6.42 10.43
CA HIS A 56 3.59 -5.09 10.87
C HIS A 56 2.64 -4.07 10.27
N LEU A 57 2.12 -3.18 11.10
CA LEU A 57 1.24 -2.11 10.68
C LEU A 57 1.95 -0.78 10.84
N GLU A 58 2.00 -0.02 9.77
CA GLU A 58 2.55 1.32 9.77
C GLU A 58 1.46 2.29 9.38
N GLU A 59 1.16 3.24 10.25
CA GLU A 59 0.08 4.19 9.99
C GLU A 59 0.46 5.15 8.88
N MET A 60 -0.42 5.30 7.90
CA MET A 60 -0.26 6.29 6.83
C MET A 60 -0.61 7.67 7.33
N LYS A 61 0.06 8.66 6.78
CA LYS A 61 -0.21 10.06 7.05
C LYS A 61 -0.84 10.71 5.84
N HIS A 62 -1.69 11.69 6.08
CA HIS A 62 -2.24 12.49 4.99
C HIS A 62 -1.11 13.25 4.31
N HIS A 63 -1.02 13.10 3.00
CA HIS A 63 0.05 13.71 2.21
C HIS A 63 -0.42 15.01 1.54
N SER A 64 -1.53 14.94 0.79
CA SER A 64 -2.01 16.09 0.04
C SER A 64 -3.47 15.96 -0.30
N THR A 65 -4.11 17.12 -0.50
CA THR A 65 -5.50 17.23 -0.91
C THR A 65 -5.56 17.74 -2.34
N HIS A 66 -6.33 17.07 -3.16
CA HIS A 66 -6.53 17.40 -4.56
C HIS A 66 -8.01 17.68 -4.82
N PRO A 67 -8.40 18.23 -5.99
CA PRO A 67 -9.80 18.56 -6.22
C PRO A 67 -10.79 17.41 -6.06
N ASN A 68 -10.40 16.20 -6.45
CA ASN A 68 -11.28 15.04 -6.47
C ASN A 68 -10.84 13.91 -5.56
N TYR A 69 -9.70 14.03 -4.90
CA TYR A 69 -9.17 12.93 -4.10
C TYR A 69 -8.17 13.43 -3.07
N GLU A 70 -7.77 12.52 -2.18
CA GLU A 70 -6.71 12.76 -1.21
C GLU A 70 -5.66 11.68 -1.33
N LEU A 71 -4.41 12.03 -1.06
CA LEU A 71 -3.30 11.09 -1.06
C LEU A 71 -2.79 10.90 0.36
N TRP A 72 -2.52 9.65 0.68
CA TRP A 72 -1.92 9.24 1.93
C TRP A 72 -0.56 8.64 1.64
N VAL A 73 0.37 8.73 2.58
CA VAL A 73 1.74 8.29 2.38
C VAL A 73 2.26 7.56 3.61
N VAL A 74 3.16 6.61 3.36
CA VAL A 74 3.85 5.90 4.44
C VAL A 74 5.21 5.46 3.93
N ASP A 75 6.18 5.36 4.84
CA ASP A 75 7.46 4.75 4.53
C ASP A 75 7.31 3.23 4.45
N PHE A 76 7.96 2.65 3.46
CA PHE A 76 7.90 1.22 3.19
C PHE A 76 9.32 0.69 3.11
N PRO A 77 9.84 0.09 4.19
CA PRO A 77 11.17 -0.51 4.16
C PRO A 77 11.15 -1.79 3.33
N VAL A 78 12.10 -1.90 2.43
CA VAL A 78 12.23 -3.07 1.55
C VAL A 78 13.20 -4.03 2.22
N THR A 79 12.66 -5.01 2.93
CA THR A 79 13.45 -5.91 3.77
C THR A 79 13.67 -7.28 3.16
N MET A 80 12.89 -7.63 2.16
CA MET A 80 12.92 -8.95 1.55
C MET A 80 12.89 -8.83 0.04
N PRO A 81 13.30 -9.90 -0.66
CA PRO A 81 13.21 -9.93 -2.12
C PRO A 81 11.78 -9.78 -2.63
N ARG A 82 10.84 -10.31 -1.89
CA ARG A 82 9.43 -10.24 -2.20
C ARG A 82 8.71 -9.72 -0.96
N ASN A 83 8.06 -8.58 -1.13
CA ASN A 83 7.41 -7.88 -0.02
C ASN A 83 5.90 -7.85 -0.26
N PRO A 84 5.15 -8.79 0.29
CA PRO A 84 3.70 -8.72 0.21
C PRO A 84 3.18 -7.60 1.11
N TYR A 85 2.18 -6.87 0.63
CA TYR A 85 1.60 -5.80 1.43
C TYR A 85 0.15 -5.58 1.06
N ARG A 86 -0.59 -5.03 2.00
CA ARG A 86 -1.98 -4.60 1.81
C ARG A 86 -2.25 -3.40 2.67
N PHE A 87 -3.38 -2.76 2.41
CA PHE A 87 -3.80 -1.61 3.20
C PHE A 87 -4.95 -2.01 4.10
N LEU A 88 -4.94 -1.48 5.32
CA LEU A 88 -6.03 -1.62 6.26
C LEU A 88 -6.63 -0.24 6.45
N ILE A 89 -7.91 -0.09 6.13
CA ILE A 89 -8.62 1.19 6.24
C ILE A 89 -9.61 1.06 7.37
N VAL A 90 -9.55 1.99 8.32
CA VAL A 90 -10.45 2.02 9.47
C VAL A 90 -11.47 3.12 9.26
N SER A 91 -12.73 2.73 9.19
CA SER A 91 -13.84 3.66 9.09
C SER A 91 -14.55 3.72 10.44
N PRO A 92 -14.83 4.93 10.96
CA PRO A 92 -15.53 5.04 12.24
C PRO A 92 -16.99 4.58 12.18
N THR A 93 -17.56 4.49 10.99
CA THR A 93 -18.97 4.12 10.81
C THR A 93 -19.15 2.75 10.19
N GLU A 94 -18.18 2.27 9.42
CA GLU A 94 -18.34 1.04 8.64
C GLU A 94 -17.39 -0.08 9.04
N GLY A 95 -16.45 0.19 9.94
CA GLY A 95 -15.51 -0.82 10.41
C GLY A 95 -14.24 -0.89 9.58
N PHE A 96 -13.72 -2.09 9.42
CA PHE A 96 -12.44 -2.29 8.76
C PHE A 96 -12.63 -2.72 7.32
N TYR A 97 -11.76 -2.18 6.43
CA TYR A 97 -11.65 -2.62 5.05
C TYR A 97 -10.22 -3.05 4.79
N TYR A 98 -10.07 -4.09 3.99
CA TYR A 98 -8.78 -4.60 3.54
C TYR A 98 -8.66 -4.37 2.05
N TYR A 99 -7.56 -3.74 1.61
CA TYR A 99 -7.33 -3.44 0.20
C TYR A 99 -6.08 -4.20 -0.26
N ASN A 100 -6.28 -5.14 -1.17
CA ASN A 100 -5.21 -5.96 -1.74
C ASN A 100 -5.34 -5.97 -3.27
N ALA A 101 -4.56 -6.83 -3.94
CA ALA A 101 -4.55 -6.86 -5.40
C ALA A 101 -5.88 -7.26 -6.02
N LEU A 102 -6.78 -7.91 -5.26
CA LEU A 102 -8.13 -8.22 -5.74
C LEU A 102 -9.10 -7.05 -5.59
N GLY A 103 -8.71 -6.04 -4.82
CA GLY A 103 -9.58 -4.90 -4.54
C GLY A 103 -9.82 -4.74 -3.05
N ILE A 104 -10.91 -4.07 -2.72
CA ILE A 104 -11.23 -3.72 -1.34
C ILE A 104 -12.43 -4.51 -0.85
N SER A 105 -12.35 -5.04 0.37
CA SER A 105 -13.46 -5.75 0.99
C SER A 105 -13.32 -5.73 2.51
N GLN A 106 -14.38 -6.12 3.19
CA GLN A 106 -14.36 -6.23 4.65
C GLN A 106 -13.93 -7.62 5.12
N VAL A 107 -13.59 -8.50 4.18
CA VAL A 107 -13.11 -9.85 4.48
C VAL A 107 -11.60 -9.87 4.41
N ASN A 108 -10.96 -10.39 5.44
CA ASN A 108 -9.51 -10.54 5.47
C ASN A 108 -9.11 -11.74 4.61
N SER A 109 -8.55 -11.45 3.45
CA SER A 109 -8.21 -12.47 2.46
C SER A 109 -6.83 -13.08 2.72
N PRO A 110 -6.55 -14.28 2.16
CA PRO A 110 -5.22 -14.87 2.26
C PRO A 110 -4.13 -13.98 1.66
N GLU A 111 -2.91 -14.18 2.12
CA GLU A 111 -1.78 -13.35 1.72
C GLU A 111 -1.45 -13.41 0.24
N TRP A 112 -1.77 -14.50 -0.45
CA TRP A 112 -1.45 -14.56 -1.88
C TRP A 112 -2.21 -13.55 -2.72
N TYR A 113 -3.22 -12.88 -2.15
CA TYR A 113 -3.91 -11.80 -2.83
C TYR A 113 -3.29 -10.44 -2.54
N ASP A 114 -2.25 -10.37 -1.73
CA ASP A 114 -1.57 -9.10 -1.42
C ASP A 114 -0.93 -8.50 -2.66
N PHE A 115 -0.79 -7.18 -2.67
CA PHE A 115 0.15 -6.53 -3.57
C PHE A 115 1.54 -7.06 -3.26
N LYS A 116 2.40 -7.12 -4.27
CA LYS A 116 3.75 -7.62 -4.08
C LYS A 116 4.74 -6.64 -4.65
N LEU A 117 5.66 -6.21 -3.82
CA LEU A 117 6.78 -5.39 -4.23
C LEU A 117 8.01 -6.29 -4.34
N LEU A 118 8.55 -6.39 -5.54
CA LEU A 118 9.74 -7.21 -5.78
C LEU A 118 10.96 -6.32 -5.71
N ALA A 119 11.91 -6.71 -4.87
CA ALA A 119 13.19 -6.03 -4.80
C ALA A 119 14.10 -6.53 -5.92
N ASP A 120 14.95 -5.64 -6.40
CA ASP A 120 15.93 -5.99 -7.40
C ASP A 120 17.00 -6.91 -6.77
N PHE A 121 17.14 -8.09 -7.33
CA PHE A 121 18.13 -9.07 -6.92
C PHE A 121 19.44 -8.95 -7.66
N SER A 122 19.56 -8.02 -8.59
CA SER A 122 20.80 -7.87 -9.32
C SER A 122 21.93 -7.74 -8.32
N ALA A 123 23.09 -8.24 -8.71
CA ALA A 123 24.26 -8.06 -7.90
C ALA A 123 24.43 -6.60 -7.53
N PRO A 124 24.78 -6.29 -6.29
CA PRO A 124 25.07 -4.91 -5.92
C PRO A 124 26.10 -4.31 -6.88
N SER A 125 26.04 -3.01 -7.06
CA SER A 125 26.89 -2.34 -8.04
C SER A 125 28.40 -2.54 -7.76
N TRP A 126 28.77 -2.87 -6.52
CA TRP A 126 30.15 -3.12 -6.15
C TRP A 126 30.63 -4.53 -6.52
N LEU A 127 29.71 -5.45 -6.84
CA LEU A 127 30.09 -6.78 -7.30
C LEU A 127 30.40 -6.74 -8.79
N PRO A 128 31.42 -7.50 -9.24
CA PRO A 128 31.65 -7.64 -10.66
C PRO A 128 30.40 -8.17 -11.32
N ASN A 129 30.08 -7.59 -12.44
CA ASN A 129 28.94 -8.04 -13.19
C ASN A 129 29.32 -9.31 -13.93
N THR A 130 29.07 -10.40 -13.31
CA THR A 130 29.40 -11.71 -13.87
C THR A 130 28.15 -12.42 -14.34
#